data_3681aab5faa695120706722774e024a2
#
_entry.id   3681aab5faa695120706722774e024a2
#
_cell.length_a   1.000
_cell.length_b   1.000
_cell.length_c   1.000
_cell.angle_alpha   90.00
_cell.angle_beta   90.00
_cell.angle_gamma   90.00
#
_symmetry.space_group_name_H-M   'P 1'
#
loop_
_entity.id
_entity.type
_entity.pdbx_description
1 polymer ?
#
loop_
_entity_poly.entity_id
_entity_poly.type
_entity_poly.pdbx_seq_one_letter_code
_entity_poly.pdbx_strand_id
1 'polypeptide(L)'
;DRDTAKTSLQAALTGHLVLSTFHAGSAAAALTRMLDFIGVNPLFASAIHLIMAQRLVRVLDDTTKQAYQPDEALKAQLKTVIDSLPPGVDRPDVNAITLYKPGSSNENPFGYKGQTPLREQLLMTPGMQQLLRMPPEQITTTMLEQQAVQDGMLTMLQDGVLKAIAGVTTIEEVYRVVG
;
A
#
# COMPACT_ATOMS: atom_id res chain seq x y z
N ASP A 1 -17.86 -14.97 5.83
CA ASP A 1 -17.81 -16.43 5.69
C ASP A 1 -17.73 -16.82 4.20
N ARG A 2 -17.52 -18.11 3.92
CA ARG A 2 -17.31 -18.64 2.56
C ARG A 2 -18.54 -18.48 1.66
N ASP A 3 -19.73 -18.60 2.22
CA ASP A 3 -20.99 -18.52 1.47
C ASP A 3 -21.28 -17.06 1.09
N THR A 4 -21.04 -16.12 2.00
CA THR A 4 -21.12 -14.69 1.72
C THR A 4 -20.13 -14.30 0.59
N ALA A 5 -18.89 -14.80 0.60
CA ALA A 5 -17.92 -14.54 -0.43
C ALA A 5 -18.37 -15.06 -1.81
N LYS A 6 -18.92 -16.29 -1.87
CA LYS A 6 -19.45 -16.86 -3.12
C LYS A 6 -20.63 -16.05 -3.66
N THR A 7 -21.57 -15.67 -2.78
CA THR A 7 -22.74 -14.85 -3.18
C THR A 7 -22.29 -13.49 -3.71
N SER A 8 -21.31 -12.86 -3.06
CA SER A 8 -20.72 -11.59 -3.49
C SER A 8 -20.08 -11.68 -4.87
N LEU A 9 -19.33 -12.77 -5.14
CA LEU A 9 -18.75 -13.02 -6.46
C LEU A 9 -19.84 -13.21 -7.52
N GLN A 10 -20.89 -13.97 -7.24
CA GLN A 10 -22.00 -14.14 -8.18
C GLN A 10 -22.69 -12.82 -8.50
N ALA A 11 -22.93 -11.97 -7.49
CA ALA A 11 -23.49 -10.64 -7.71
C ALA A 11 -22.59 -9.78 -8.58
N ALA A 12 -21.26 -9.76 -8.34
CA ALA A 12 -20.30 -9.03 -9.16
C ALA A 12 -20.33 -9.50 -10.63
N LEU A 13 -20.38 -10.81 -10.88
CA LEU A 13 -20.43 -11.38 -12.23
C LEU A 13 -21.73 -11.04 -12.98
N THR A 14 -22.82 -10.77 -12.27
CA THR A 14 -24.09 -10.32 -12.89
C THR A 14 -24.17 -8.80 -13.06
N GLY A 15 -23.06 -8.07 -12.91
CA GLY A 15 -22.94 -6.64 -13.17
C GLY A 15 -23.24 -5.73 -11.98
N HIS A 16 -23.40 -6.28 -10.77
CA HIS A 16 -23.60 -5.47 -9.57
C HIS A 16 -22.25 -4.92 -9.07
N LEU A 17 -22.24 -3.66 -8.64
CA LEU A 17 -21.12 -3.12 -7.87
C LEU A 17 -21.15 -3.73 -6.45
N VAL A 18 -20.13 -4.52 -6.12
CA VAL A 18 -19.99 -5.12 -4.80
C VAL A 18 -18.82 -4.47 -4.07
N LEU A 19 -19.07 -3.96 -2.88
CA LEU A 19 -18.05 -3.44 -1.95
C LEU A 19 -18.03 -4.33 -0.71
N SER A 20 -16.84 -4.75 -0.31
CA SER A 20 -16.64 -5.62 0.86
C SER A 20 -15.36 -5.25 1.58
N THR A 21 -15.24 -5.67 2.84
CA THR A 21 -14.03 -5.51 3.64
C THR A 21 -13.42 -6.86 3.97
N PHE A 22 -12.09 -6.88 4.10
CA PHE A 22 -11.33 -8.07 4.39
C PHE A 22 -10.16 -7.77 5.33
N HIS A 23 -9.91 -8.61 6.33
CA HIS A 23 -8.79 -8.43 7.26
C HIS A 23 -7.51 -9.02 6.67
N ALA A 24 -6.60 -8.15 6.24
CA ALA A 24 -5.28 -8.55 5.74
C ALA A 24 -4.25 -7.45 6.00
N GLY A 25 -2.98 -7.81 5.97
CA GLY A 25 -1.85 -6.88 6.17
C GLY A 25 -1.57 -6.02 4.94
N SER A 26 -1.86 -6.53 3.73
CA SER A 26 -1.65 -5.86 2.44
C SER A 26 -2.70 -6.29 1.43
N ALA A 27 -2.78 -5.61 0.28
CA ALA A 27 -3.69 -5.96 -0.81
C ALA A 27 -3.34 -7.33 -1.42
N ALA A 28 -2.06 -7.63 -1.60
CA ALA A 28 -1.60 -8.94 -2.06
C ALA A 28 -1.93 -10.06 -1.06
N ALA A 29 -1.73 -9.81 0.24
CA ALA A 29 -2.10 -10.76 1.30
C ALA A 29 -3.62 -10.98 1.36
N ALA A 30 -4.43 -9.94 1.13
CA ALA A 30 -5.88 -10.08 1.02
C ALA A 30 -6.25 -11.00 -0.14
N LEU A 31 -5.64 -10.81 -1.31
CA LEU A 31 -5.89 -11.62 -2.50
C LEU A 31 -5.49 -13.09 -2.26
N THR A 32 -4.32 -13.37 -1.68
CA THR A 32 -3.91 -14.73 -1.32
C THR A 32 -4.94 -15.40 -0.40
N ARG A 33 -5.33 -14.72 0.68
CA ARG A 33 -6.32 -15.25 1.63
C ARG A 33 -7.70 -15.46 1.01
N MET A 34 -8.09 -14.60 0.06
CA MET A 34 -9.34 -14.80 -0.68
C MET A 34 -9.28 -16.04 -1.57
N LEU A 35 -8.13 -16.32 -2.22
CA LEU A 35 -7.91 -17.55 -2.99
C LEU A 35 -8.03 -18.79 -2.11
N ASP A 36 -7.40 -18.79 -0.93
CA ASP A 36 -7.49 -19.89 0.06
C ASP A 36 -8.92 -20.10 0.53
N PHE A 37 -9.66 -19.01 0.74
CA PHE A 37 -11.01 -19.04 1.30
C PHE A 37 -12.07 -19.50 0.30
N ILE A 38 -11.98 -19.07 -0.96
CA ILE A 38 -12.96 -19.34 -2.02
C ILE A 38 -12.62 -20.62 -2.75
N GLY A 39 -11.35 -21.00 -2.80
CA GLY A 39 -10.82 -22.11 -3.58
C GLY A 39 -10.70 -21.77 -5.05
N VAL A 40 -10.31 -22.75 -5.87
CA VAL A 40 -10.16 -22.60 -7.32
C VAL A 40 -11.50 -22.24 -7.95
N ASN A 41 -11.64 -21.00 -8.38
CA ASN A 41 -12.80 -20.53 -9.11
C ASN A 41 -12.33 -19.73 -10.34
N PRO A 42 -12.53 -20.23 -11.57
CA PRO A 42 -12.10 -19.54 -12.79
C PRO A 42 -12.70 -18.14 -12.95
N LEU A 43 -13.84 -17.88 -12.29
CA LEU A 43 -14.55 -16.60 -12.36
C LEU A 43 -14.02 -15.58 -11.36
N PHE A 44 -13.17 -16.01 -10.43
CA PHE A 44 -12.64 -15.17 -9.36
C PHE A 44 -11.91 -13.93 -9.92
N ALA A 45 -10.99 -14.16 -10.86
CA ALA A 45 -10.20 -13.09 -11.48
C ALA A 45 -11.05 -12.09 -12.28
N SER A 46 -12.24 -12.51 -12.76
CA SER A 46 -13.15 -11.64 -13.51
C SER A 46 -14.10 -10.84 -12.63
N ALA A 47 -14.33 -11.31 -11.39
CA ALA A 47 -15.26 -10.68 -10.45
C ALA A 47 -14.60 -9.56 -9.61
N ILE A 48 -13.28 -9.62 -9.42
CA ILE A 48 -12.53 -8.63 -8.65
C ILE A 48 -11.94 -7.59 -9.60
N HIS A 49 -12.13 -6.31 -9.30
CA HIS A 49 -11.56 -5.21 -10.07
C HIS A 49 -10.44 -4.50 -9.32
N LEU A 50 -10.59 -4.31 -8.01
CA LEU A 50 -9.68 -3.55 -7.17
C LEU A 50 -9.66 -4.13 -5.75
N ILE A 51 -8.46 -4.26 -5.20
CA ILE A 51 -8.25 -4.47 -3.76
C ILE A 51 -7.46 -3.28 -3.24
N MET A 52 -8.00 -2.60 -2.23
CA MET A 52 -7.33 -1.48 -1.57
C MET A 52 -6.96 -1.86 -0.14
N ALA A 53 -5.70 -1.69 0.23
CA ALA A 53 -5.27 -1.74 1.62
C ALA A 53 -4.82 -0.37 2.10
N GLN A 54 -5.00 -0.10 3.40
CA GLN A 54 -4.61 1.17 3.99
C GLN A 54 -4.19 1.03 5.46
N ARG A 55 -3.32 1.96 5.88
CA ARG A 55 -2.92 2.19 7.27
C ARG A 55 -2.93 3.67 7.55
N LEU A 56 -3.24 4.08 8.78
CA LEU A 56 -3.23 5.49 9.18
C LEU A 56 -1.90 5.85 9.82
N VAL A 57 -1.33 6.97 9.40
CA VAL A 57 -0.18 7.64 10.01
C VAL A 57 -0.57 9.04 10.47
N ARG A 58 0.10 9.54 11.50
CA ARG A 58 -0.12 10.90 11.99
C ARG A 58 0.44 11.92 11.00
N VAL A 59 -0.28 13.01 10.79
CA VAL A 59 0.16 14.14 9.96
C VAL A 59 0.95 15.10 10.82
N LEU A 60 2.10 15.57 10.31
CA LEU A 60 2.90 16.61 10.96
C LEU A 60 2.13 17.92 11.04
N ASP A 61 2.31 18.65 12.13
CA ASP A 61 1.84 20.02 12.23
C ASP A 61 2.78 20.94 11.43
N ASP A 62 2.29 21.50 10.33
CA ASP A 62 3.06 22.36 9.45
C ASP A 62 3.64 23.60 10.13
N THR A 63 3.03 24.05 11.24
CA THR A 63 3.48 25.23 11.96
C THR A 63 4.68 24.97 12.87
N THR A 64 4.92 23.72 13.24
CA THR A 64 5.96 23.33 14.21
C THR A 64 7.00 22.36 13.68
N LYS A 65 6.71 21.66 12.56
CA LYS A 65 7.62 20.66 12.00
C LYS A 65 9.01 21.24 11.71
N GLN A 66 10.04 20.44 11.93
CA GLN A 66 11.43 20.83 11.78
C GLN A 66 12.09 19.99 10.67
N ALA A 67 12.63 20.67 9.68
CA ALA A 67 13.39 20.04 8.60
C ALA A 67 14.74 19.51 9.09
N TYR A 68 15.16 18.34 8.58
CA TYR A 68 16.49 17.79 8.81
C TYR A 68 16.98 17.02 7.58
N GLN A 69 18.30 16.84 7.49
CA GLN A 69 18.89 16.01 6.45
C GLN A 69 19.06 14.59 6.97
N PRO A 70 18.60 13.56 6.22
CA PRO A 70 18.85 12.18 6.59
C PRO A 70 20.34 11.84 6.59
N ASP A 71 20.78 10.99 7.50
CA ASP A 71 22.13 10.44 7.50
C ASP A 71 22.33 9.45 6.34
N GLU A 72 23.57 9.00 6.12
CA GLU A 72 23.89 8.12 5.00
C GLU A 72 23.21 6.73 5.11
N ALA A 73 22.98 6.24 6.32
CA ALA A 73 22.28 4.96 6.53
C ALA A 73 20.80 5.07 6.12
N LEU A 74 20.13 6.13 6.55
CA LEU A 74 18.75 6.40 6.18
C LEU A 74 18.62 6.71 4.68
N LYS A 75 19.54 7.46 4.08
CA LYS A 75 19.59 7.69 2.64
C LYS A 75 19.69 6.39 1.85
N ALA A 76 20.52 5.45 2.30
CA ALA A 76 20.64 4.14 1.65
C ALA A 76 19.31 3.34 1.72
N GLN A 77 18.61 3.38 2.86
CA GLN A 77 17.29 2.75 3.01
C GLN A 77 16.26 3.42 2.09
N LEU A 78 16.18 4.74 2.09
CA LEU A 78 15.28 5.49 1.22
C LEU A 78 15.56 5.21 -0.25
N LYS A 79 16.84 5.15 -0.64
CA LYS A 79 17.24 4.81 -2.00
C LYS A 79 16.69 3.46 -2.44
N THR A 80 16.77 2.45 -1.60
CA THR A 80 16.21 1.12 -1.91
C THR A 80 14.72 1.19 -2.21
N VAL A 81 13.96 1.95 -1.43
CA VAL A 81 12.51 2.13 -1.64
C VAL A 81 12.25 2.94 -2.92
N ILE A 82 12.97 4.03 -3.14
CA ILE A 82 12.81 4.90 -4.31
C ILE A 82 13.17 4.16 -5.60
N ASP A 83 14.25 3.36 -5.59
CA ASP A 83 14.65 2.56 -6.77
C ASP A 83 13.59 1.50 -7.13
N SER A 84 12.82 1.04 -6.16
CA SER A 84 11.72 0.07 -6.33
C SER A 84 10.38 0.69 -6.74
N LEU A 85 10.29 2.00 -6.90
CA LEU A 85 9.04 2.67 -7.31
C LEU A 85 8.58 2.15 -8.69
N PRO A 86 7.27 1.98 -8.89
CA PRO A 86 6.73 1.49 -10.16
C PRO A 86 7.00 2.48 -11.30
N PRO A 87 6.90 2.02 -12.56
CA PRO A 87 7.03 2.89 -13.74
C PRO A 87 6.03 4.05 -13.71
N GLY A 88 6.50 5.24 -14.14
CA GLY A 88 5.64 6.44 -14.22
C GLY A 88 5.51 7.23 -12.91
N VAL A 89 6.12 6.77 -11.82
CA VAL A 89 6.22 7.53 -10.57
C VAL A 89 7.54 8.28 -10.55
N ASP A 90 7.47 9.58 -10.23
CA ASP A 90 8.67 10.40 -10.09
C ASP A 90 9.57 9.88 -8.97
N ARG A 91 10.88 9.76 -9.27
CA ARG A 91 11.89 9.32 -8.31
C ARG A 91 12.61 10.53 -7.72
N PRO A 92 12.41 10.85 -6.43
CA PRO A 92 13.15 11.92 -5.78
C PRO A 92 14.66 11.65 -5.79
N ASP A 93 15.48 12.71 -5.99
CA ASP A 93 16.93 12.59 -5.82
C ASP A 93 17.25 12.40 -4.33
N VAL A 94 17.81 11.25 -4.00
CA VAL A 94 18.14 10.87 -2.61
C VAL A 94 19.08 11.88 -1.95
N ASN A 95 19.96 12.52 -2.71
CA ASN A 95 20.92 13.50 -2.18
C ASN A 95 20.27 14.86 -1.86
N ALA A 96 19.12 15.14 -2.47
CA ALA A 96 18.36 16.37 -2.27
C ALA A 96 17.18 16.22 -1.28
N ILE A 97 16.99 15.02 -0.68
CA ILE A 97 15.87 14.77 0.22
C ILE A 97 16.03 15.55 1.52
N THR A 98 14.97 16.25 1.90
CA THR A 98 14.76 16.80 3.22
C THR A 98 13.64 16.03 3.91
N LEU A 99 13.86 15.61 5.13
CA LEU A 99 12.84 14.98 5.98
C LEU A 99 12.43 15.93 7.09
N TYR A 100 11.34 15.57 7.79
CA TYR A 100 10.78 16.41 8.84
C TYR A 100 10.51 15.58 10.09
N LYS A 101 10.74 16.17 11.25
CA LYS A 101 10.40 15.65 12.56
C LYS A 101 9.36 16.55 13.23
N PRO A 102 8.55 16.01 14.16
CA PRO A 102 7.57 16.82 14.87
C PRO A 102 8.27 17.88 15.72
N GLY A 103 7.76 19.09 15.67
CA GLY A 103 8.10 20.14 16.63
C GLY A 103 7.14 20.13 17.82
N SER A 104 7.22 21.15 18.66
CA SER A 104 6.36 21.30 19.83
C SER A 104 5.92 22.75 19.97
N SER A 105 4.67 22.95 20.38
CA SER A 105 4.14 24.23 20.81
C SER A 105 3.27 24.06 22.06
N ASN A 106 2.91 25.16 22.70
CA ASN A 106 1.99 25.12 23.87
C ASN A 106 0.62 24.54 23.51
N GLU A 107 0.16 24.76 22.26
CA GLU A 107 -1.13 24.28 21.77
C GLU A 107 -1.06 22.84 21.26
N ASN A 108 0.11 22.44 20.74
CA ASN A 108 0.34 21.11 20.19
C ASN A 108 1.72 20.57 20.63
N PRO A 109 1.82 20.00 21.83
CA PRO A 109 3.09 19.53 22.39
C PRO A 109 3.67 18.32 21.66
N PHE A 110 2.86 17.59 20.88
CA PHE A 110 3.30 16.37 20.15
C PHE A 110 3.68 16.65 18.70
N GLY A 111 3.35 17.82 18.16
CA GLY A 111 3.70 18.22 16.78
C GLY A 111 2.99 17.45 15.68
N TYR A 112 1.86 16.81 15.97
CA TYR A 112 1.03 16.13 14.98
C TYR A 112 -0.40 16.66 14.99
N LYS A 113 -1.02 16.74 13.80
CA LYS A 113 -2.38 17.26 13.63
C LYS A 113 -3.17 16.39 12.62
N GLY A 114 -4.00 15.50 13.17
CA GLY A 114 -4.80 14.58 12.34
C GLY A 114 -4.04 13.35 11.84
N GLN A 115 -4.65 12.65 10.90
CA GLN A 115 -4.14 11.44 10.31
C GLN A 115 -4.37 11.42 8.80
N THR A 116 -3.51 10.71 8.07
CA THR A 116 -3.65 10.45 6.64
C THR A 116 -3.44 8.96 6.37
N PRO A 117 -4.14 8.36 5.39
CA PRO A 117 -3.90 6.99 5.03
C PRO A 117 -2.62 6.82 4.19
N LEU A 118 -1.87 5.77 4.46
CA LEU A 118 -0.98 5.12 3.51
C LEU A 118 -1.83 4.11 2.74
N ARG A 119 -1.72 4.08 1.42
CA ARG A 119 -2.58 3.26 0.56
C ARG A 119 -1.78 2.46 -0.43
N GLU A 120 -2.29 1.27 -0.72
CA GLU A 120 -1.91 0.51 -1.91
C GLU A 120 -3.17 0.03 -2.62
N GLN A 121 -3.14 0.01 -3.94
CA GLN A 121 -4.28 -0.30 -4.79
C GLN A 121 -3.86 -1.33 -5.82
N LEU A 122 -4.22 -2.59 -5.57
CA LEU A 122 -3.99 -3.70 -6.47
C LEU A 122 -5.14 -3.76 -7.48
N LEU A 123 -4.84 -3.43 -8.72
CA LEU A 123 -5.77 -3.55 -9.83
C LEU A 123 -5.74 -4.96 -10.42
N MET A 124 -6.90 -5.46 -10.86
CA MET A 124 -6.99 -6.73 -11.57
C MET A 124 -6.64 -6.54 -13.05
N THR A 125 -5.36 -6.38 -13.33
CA THR A 125 -4.81 -6.23 -14.69
C THR A 125 -4.80 -7.57 -15.45
N PRO A 126 -4.61 -7.58 -16.78
CA PRO A 126 -4.40 -8.81 -17.53
C PRO A 126 -3.22 -9.66 -17.01
N GLY A 127 -2.12 -9.01 -16.56
CA GLY A 127 -0.98 -9.71 -15.94
C GLY A 127 -1.37 -10.40 -14.64
N MET A 128 -2.09 -9.71 -13.77
CA MET A 128 -2.61 -10.27 -12.53
C MET A 128 -3.60 -11.42 -12.80
N GLN A 129 -4.50 -11.26 -13.76
CA GLN A 129 -5.43 -12.32 -14.16
C GLN A 129 -4.72 -13.56 -14.69
N GLN A 130 -3.63 -13.39 -15.44
CA GLN A 130 -2.82 -14.50 -15.93
C GLN A 130 -2.14 -15.26 -14.78
N LEU A 131 -1.60 -14.53 -13.80
CA LEU A 131 -0.99 -15.11 -12.60
C LEU A 131 -2.02 -15.94 -11.81
N LEU A 132 -3.25 -15.45 -11.68
CA LEU A 132 -4.34 -16.14 -10.98
C LEU A 132 -4.90 -17.39 -11.70
N ARG A 133 -4.46 -17.67 -12.92
CA ARG A 133 -4.77 -18.93 -13.63
C ARG A 133 -3.80 -20.07 -13.28
N MET A 134 -2.71 -19.76 -12.59
CA MET A 134 -1.78 -20.78 -12.12
C MET A 134 -2.44 -21.61 -11.00
N PRO A 135 -1.94 -22.82 -10.73
CA PRO A 135 -2.38 -23.60 -9.57
C PRO A 135 -2.20 -22.79 -8.28
N PRO A 136 -3.22 -22.71 -7.40
CA PRO A 136 -3.19 -21.86 -6.21
C PRO A 136 -1.97 -22.12 -5.31
N GLU A 137 -1.52 -23.37 -5.22
CA GLU A 137 -0.33 -23.78 -4.45
C GLU A 137 0.99 -23.19 -4.97
N GLN A 138 1.01 -22.67 -6.19
CA GLN A 138 2.16 -22.02 -6.82
C GLN A 138 2.10 -20.49 -6.69
N ILE A 139 0.95 -19.95 -6.30
CA ILE A 139 0.75 -18.50 -6.16
C ILE A 139 1.20 -18.06 -4.77
N THR A 140 2.21 -17.21 -4.69
CA THR A 140 2.67 -16.62 -3.43
C THR A 140 2.26 -15.15 -3.32
N THR A 141 2.12 -14.65 -2.09
CA THR A 141 1.86 -13.24 -1.83
C THR A 141 2.92 -12.34 -2.48
N THR A 142 4.18 -12.77 -2.45
CA THR A 142 5.29 -12.04 -3.07
C THR A 142 5.14 -11.93 -4.59
N MET A 143 4.72 -13.01 -5.28
CA MET A 143 4.48 -12.96 -6.72
C MET A 143 3.35 -12.00 -7.08
N LEU A 144 2.26 -12.00 -6.30
CA LEU A 144 1.14 -11.08 -6.48
C LEU A 144 1.55 -9.62 -6.26
N GLU A 145 2.35 -9.34 -5.23
CA GLU A 145 2.85 -8.00 -4.96
C GLU A 145 3.81 -7.51 -6.06
N GLN A 146 4.75 -8.36 -6.49
CA GLN A 146 5.67 -8.03 -7.58
C GLN A 146 4.93 -7.72 -8.88
N GLN A 147 3.93 -8.54 -9.23
CA GLN A 147 3.09 -8.27 -10.40
C GLN A 147 2.33 -6.96 -10.25
N ALA A 148 1.73 -6.72 -9.09
CA ALA A 148 1.00 -5.48 -8.85
C ALA A 148 1.90 -4.23 -8.97
N VAL A 149 3.13 -4.29 -8.45
CA VAL A 149 4.12 -3.19 -8.57
C VAL A 149 4.54 -3.00 -10.04
N GLN A 150 4.78 -4.08 -10.78
CA GLN A 150 5.06 -4.01 -12.23
C GLN A 150 3.90 -3.36 -13.00
N ASP A 151 2.67 -3.61 -12.57
CA ASP A 151 1.45 -3.04 -13.15
C ASP A 151 1.15 -1.61 -12.65
N GLY A 152 2.03 -1.02 -11.85
CA GLY A 152 1.97 0.37 -11.40
C GLY A 152 1.45 0.59 -9.98
N MET A 153 1.26 -0.46 -9.17
CA MET A 153 0.87 -0.31 -7.77
C MET A 153 1.98 0.31 -6.94
N LEU A 154 1.67 1.38 -6.19
CA LEU A 154 2.49 1.82 -5.06
C LEU A 154 2.16 0.97 -3.83
N THR A 155 3.18 0.41 -3.17
CA THR A 155 3.00 -0.22 -1.87
C THR A 155 2.77 0.82 -0.78
N MET A 156 2.18 0.44 0.35
CA MET A 156 2.01 1.35 1.48
C MET A 156 3.33 1.94 1.98
N LEU A 157 4.43 1.17 1.92
CA LEU A 157 5.76 1.66 2.27
C LEU A 157 6.23 2.75 1.29
N GLN A 158 6.08 2.52 0.00
CA GLN A 158 6.46 3.49 -1.03
C GLN A 158 5.62 4.78 -0.93
N ASP A 159 4.29 4.66 -0.77
CA ASP A 159 3.39 5.81 -0.55
C ASP A 159 3.77 6.57 0.73
N GLY A 160 4.13 5.86 1.79
CA GLY A 160 4.59 6.44 3.05
C GLY A 160 5.91 7.20 2.91
N VAL A 161 6.90 6.63 2.24
CA VAL A 161 8.19 7.29 1.99
C VAL A 161 7.99 8.57 1.18
N LEU A 162 7.18 8.54 0.13
CA LEU A 162 6.88 9.75 -0.66
C LEU A 162 6.19 10.82 0.18
N LYS A 163 5.24 10.43 1.07
CA LYS A 163 4.60 11.36 2.00
C LYS A 163 5.55 11.93 3.05
N ALA A 164 6.52 11.13 3.53
CA ALA A 164 7.53 11.62 4.45
C ALA A 164 8.47 12.62 3.78
N ILE A 165 8.89 12.37 2.54
CA ILE A 165 9.68 13.31 1.72
C ILE A 165 8.90 14.60 1.45
N ALA A 166 7.59 14.50 1.19
CA ALA A 166 6.71 15.66 1.02
C ALA A 166 6.43 16.41 2.36
N GLY A 167 6.93 15.95 3.50
CA GLY A 167 6.73 16.59 4.81
C GLY A 167 5.31 16.46 5.36
N VAL A 168 4.55 15.47 4.91
CA VAL A 168 3.19 15.19 5.41
C VAL A 168 3.23 14.40 6.71
N THR A 169 4.17 13.46 6.82
CA THR A 169 4.37 12.62 8.01
C THR A 169 5.85 12.42 8.26
N THR A 170 6.22 11.67 9.29
CA THR A 170 7.62 11.32 9.54
C THR A 170 7.95 9.94 9.02
N ILE A 171 9.23 9.68 8.73
CA ILE A 171 9.68 8.37 8.27
C ILE A 171 9.49 7.31 9.37
N GLU A 172 9.61 7.69 10.64
CA GLU A 172 9.38 6.80 11.79
C GLU A 172 7.91 6.36 11.88
N GLU A 173 6.95 7.27 11.60
CA GLU A 173 5.53 6.91 11.52
C GLU A 173 5.28 5.88 10.40
N VAL A 174 5.92 6.04 9.25
CA VAL A 174 5.81 5.08 8.15
C VAL A 174 6.31 3.70 8.58
N TYR A 175 7.53 3.61 9.11
CA TYR A 175 8.10 2.32 9.54
C TYR A 175 7.37 1.70 10.73
N ARG A 176 6.80 2.50 11.62
CA ARG A 176 5.98 2.01 12.74
C ARG A 176 4.75 1.25 12.26
N VAL A 177 4.20 1.60 11.10
CA VAL A 177 2.90 1.13 10.63
C VAL A 177 3.01 0.07 9.52
N VAL A 178 4.04 0.17 8.67
CA VAL A 178 4.22 -0.69 7.48
C VAL A 178 5.64 -1.23 7.31
N GLY A 179 6.54 -0.96 8.26
CA GLY A 179 7.91 -1.48 8.27
C GLY A 179 8.02 -2.87 8.89
#